data_de78f02ee20c7dc8768c8ab3cacf96fb
#
_entry.id   de78f02ee20c7dc8768c8ab3cacf96fb
#
_cell.length_a   1.000
_cell.length_b   1.000
_cell.length_c   1.000
_cell.angle_alpha   90.00
_cell.angle_beta   90.00
_cell.angle_gamma   90.00
#
_symmetry.space_group_name_H-M   'P 1'
#
loop_
_entity.id
_entity.type
_entity.pdbx_description
1 polymer ?
#
loop_
_entity_poly.entity_id
_entity_poly.type
_entity_poly.pdbx_seq_one_letter_code
_entity_poly.pdbx_strand_id
1 'polypeptide(L)'
;MSDSTNPDYYRQGPFECIELTRILSFDWGNAVKYCFRWQGRNGTEDLAKAVWYVKDAILHGVPLTTNERSKAEAVALLTALAAADWGDLRDVWITMAKDTPQHVLTLLVRKIAEIENGRTKEES
;
A
#
# COMPACT_ATOMS: atom_id res chain seq x y z
N MET A 1 8.43 15.08 19.20
CA MET A 1 7.29 14.34 19.74
C MET A 1 6.35 13.95 18.60
N SER A 2 5.91 12.70 18.61
CA SER A 2 5.02 12.20 17.58
C SER A 2 3.65 12.86 17.66
N ASP A 3 3.14 13.35 16.54
CA ASP A 3 1.79 13.91 16.43
C ASP A 3 0.80 12.73 16.34
N SER A 4 -0.31 12.79 17.06
CA SER A 4 -1.33 11.76 17.01
C SER A 4 -1.97 11.62 15.62
N THR A 5 -1.93 12.68 14.81
CA THR A 5 -2.46 12.67 13.45
C THR A 5 -1.43 12.21 12.41
N ASN A 6 -0.15 12.16 12.78
CA ASN A 6 0.91 11.72 11.88
C ASN A 6 1.97 10.95 12.68
N PRO A 7 1.62 9.73 13.12
CA PRO A 7 2.54 8.91 13.92
C PRO A 7 3.85 8.58 13.19
N ASP A 8 4.87 8.24 13.97
CA ASP A 8 6.21 7.99 13.46
C ASP A 8 6.27 6.91 12.38
N TYR A 9 5.45 5.86 12.46
CA TYR A 9 5.49 4.80 11.46
C TYR A 9 5.07 5.29 10.05
N TYR A 10 4.37 6.41 9.95
CA TYR A 10 4.04 7.02 8.66
C TYR A 10 5.17 7.89 8.12
N ARG A 11 6.15 8.23 8.97
CA ARG A 11 7.27 9.10 8.59
C ARG A 11 8.59 8.36 8.42
N GLN A 12 8.58 7.03 8.55
CA GLN A 12 9.80 6.24 8.50
C GLN A 12 10.25 5.85 7.09
N GLY A 13 9.39 5.99 6.11
CA GLY A 13 9.71 5.62 4.72
C GLY A 13 10.57 6.65 4.00
N PRO A 14 10.76 6.49 2.69
CA PRO A 14 11.51 7.45 1.86
C PRO A 14 10.90 8.85 1.86
N PHE A 15 9.62 8.95 2.23
CA PHE A 15 8.89 10.19 2.41
C PHE A 15 7.76 9.92 3.40
N GLU A 16 7.06 10.96 3.85
CA GLU A 16 5.92 10.77 4.74
C GLU A 16 4.73 10.22 3.95
N CYS A 17 4.05 9.22 4.51
CA CYS A 17 2.92 8.56 3.87
C CYS A 17 1.88 9.54 3.34
N ILE A 18 1.59 10.61 4.08
CA ILE A 18 0.59 11.62 3.69
C ILE A 18 0.93 12.31 2.37
N GLU A 19 2.20 12.42 2.01
CA GLU A 19 2.60 13.05 0.75
C GLU A 19 2.03 12.30 -0.45
N LEU A 20 1.93 10.98 -0.36
CA LEU A 20 1.33 10.17 -1.42
C LEU A 20 -0.19 10.07 -1.27
N THR A 21 -0.69 9.73 -0.07
CA THR A 21 -2.12 9.50 0.11
C THR A 21 -2.96 10.74 -0.18
N ARG A 22 -2.38 11.93 0.04
CA ARG A 22 -3.04 13.21 -0.23
C ARG A 22 -3.48 13.35 -1.69
N ILE A 23 -2.73 12.79 -2.62
CA ILE A 23 -3.01 12.92 -4.06
C ILE A 23 -3.70 11.70 -4.65
N LEU A 24 -3.91 10.67 -3.87
CA LEU A 24 -4.62 9.47 -4.32
C LEU A 24 -6.12 9.59 -4.07
N SER A 25 -6.90 8.80 -4.81
CA SER A 25 -8.32 8.65 -4.55
C SER A 25 -8.52 7.98 -3.18
N PHE A 26 -9.75 8.03 -2.68
CA PHE A 26 -10.05 7.50 -1.35
C PHE A 26 -9.62 6.03 -1.19
N ASP A 27 -10.03 5.17 -2.11
CA ASP A 27 -9.71 3.74 -2.02
C ASP A 27 -8.22 3.48 -2.10
N TRP A 28 -7.55 4.08 -3.09
CA TRP A 28 -6.12 3.87 -3.27
C TRP A 28 -5.30 4.49 -2.15
N GLY A 29 -5.76 5.63 -1.62
CA GLY A 29 -5.11 6.25 -0.46
C GLY A 29 -5.17 5.35 0.76
N ASN A 30 -6.32 4.73 1.02
CA ASN A 30 -6.44 3.80 2.14
C ASN A 30 -5.63 2.53 1.91
N ALA A 31 -5.64 1.97 0.69
CA ALA A 31 -4.83 0.80 0.38
C ALA A 31 -3.35 1.09 0.64
N VAL A 32 -2.85 2.24 0.17
CA VAL A 32 -1.46 2.65 0.40
C VAL A 32 -1.17 2.82 1.89
N LYS A 33 -2.07 3.47 2.61
CA LYS A 33 -1.88 3.69 4.05
C LYS A 33 -1.64 2.37 4.79
N TYR A 34 -2.46 1.36 4.54
CA TYR A 34 -2.33 0.07 5.22
C TYR A 34 -1.09 -0.69 4.76
N CYS A 35 -0.77 -0.66 3.46
CA CYS A 35 0.46 -1.26 2.94
C CYS A 35 1.72 -0.58 3.48
N PHE A 36 1.65 0.73 3.70
CA PHE A 36 2.80 1.50 4.18
C PHE A 36 3.18 1.12 5.61
N ARG A 37 2.20 0.82 6.44
CA ARG A 37 2.41 0.64 7.88
C ARG A 37 2.35 -0.81 8.39
N TRP A 38 2.02 -1.78 7.55
CA TRP A 38 1.65 -3.12 8.02
C TRP A 38 2.68 -3.77 8.93
N GLN A 39 3.97 -3.61 8.62
CA GLN A 39 5.04 -4.23 9.41
C GLN A 39 5.17 -3.64 10.81
N GLY A 40 4.92 -2.35 10.93
CA GLY A 40 5.05 -1.66 12.21
C GLY A 40 3.76 -1.58 13.01
N ARG A 41 2.68 -2.21 12.54
CA ARG A 41 1.38 -2.07 13.20
C ARG A 41 0.67 -3.42 13.35
N ASN A 42 -0.29 -3.72 12.48
CA ASN A 42 -1.18 -4.87 12.66
C ASN A 42 -0.87 -6.07 11.76
N GLY A 43 0.26 -6.05 11.04
CA GLY A 43 0.66 -7.19 10.23
C GLY A 43 -0.33 -7.50 9.11
N THR A 44 -0.64 -8.79 8.95
CA THR A 44 -1.54 -9.24 7.87
C THR A 44 -2.94 -8.66 7.97
N GLU A 45 -3.38 -8.24 9.14
CA GLU A 45 -4.66 -7.56 9.28
C GLU A 45 -4.68 -6.26 8.47
N ASP A 46 -3.58 -5.48 8.51
CA ASP A 46 -3.48 -4.27 7.70
C ASP A 46 -3.45 -4.60 6.21
N LEU A 47 -2.74 -5.66 5.81
CA LEU A 47 -2.72 -6.08 4.41
C LEU A 47 -4.12 -6.52 3.94
N ALA A 48 -4.89 -7.17 4.81
CA ALA A 48 -6.26 -7.55 4.50
C ALA A 48 -7.16 -6.33 4.30
N LYS A 49 -6.94 -5.27 5.09
CA LYS A 49 -7.66 -4.01 4.89
C LYS A 49 -7.30 -3.38 3.55
N ALA A 50 -6.03 -3.41 3.18
CA ALA A 50 -5.60 -2.93 1.86
C ALA A 50 -6.30 -3.70 0.74
N VAL A 51 -6.39 -5.03 0.87
CA VAL A 51 -7.12 -5.87 -0.10
C VAL A 51 -8.56 -5.42 -0.25
N TRP A 52 -9.22 -5.12 0.87
CA TRP A 52 -10.61 -4.66 0.82
C TRP A 52 -10.76 -3.39 -0.03
N TYR A 53 -9.89 -2.42 0.18
CA TYR A 53 -9.94 -1.17 -0.57
C TYR A 53 -9.58 -1.35 -2.04
N VAL A 54 -8.63 -2.23 -2.36
CA VAL A 54 -8.30 -2.53 -3.76
C VAL A 54 -9.50 -3.19 -4.46
N LYS A 55 -10.16 -4.14 -3.79
CA LYS A 55 -11.38 -4.77 -4.34
C LYS A 55 -12.47 -3.74 -4.59
N ASP A 56 -12.67 -2.82 -3.65
CA ASP A 56 -13.68 -1.77 -3.81
C ASP A 56 -13.34 -0.87 -5.00
N ALA A 57 -12.07 -0.52 -5.16
CA ALA A 57 -11.63 0.29 -6.29
C ALA A 57 -11.87 -0.43 -7.63
N ILE A 58 -11.59 -1.73 -7.69
CA ILE A 58 -11.83 -2.52 -8.89
C ILE A 58 -13.33 -2.57 -9.21
N LEU A 59 -14.14 -2.86 -8.19
CA LEU A 59 -15.58 -2.97 -8.36
C LEU A 59 -16.21 -1.69 -8.88
N HIS A 60 -15.74 -0.54 -8.42
CA HIS A 60 -16.32 0.75 -8.75
C HIS A 60 -15.52 1.54 -9.79
N GLY A 61 -14.46 0.96 -10.34
CA GLY A 61 -13.65 1.63 -11.35
C GLY A 61 -12.97 2.89 -10.83
N VAL A 62 -12.53 2.90 -9.58
CA VAL A 62 -11.93 4.07 -8.94
C VAL A 62 -10.51 4.27 -9.47
N PRO A 63 -10.19 5.44 -10.07
CA PRO A 63 -8.83 5.69 -10.55
C PRO A 63 -7.83 5.89 -9.42
N LEU A 64 -6.55 5.72 -9.73
CA LEU A 64 -5.48 5.87 -8.75
C LEU A 64 -5.49 7.26 -8.10
N THR A 65 -5.58 8.30 -8.92
CA THR A 65 -5.59 9.68 -8.44
C THR A 65 -6.92 10.36 -8.73
N THR A 66 -7.25 11.38 -7.93
CA THR A 66 -8.49 12.14 -8.11
C THR A 66 -8.46 13.05 -9.33
N ASN A 67 -7.25 13.39 -9.82
CA ASN A 67 -7.10 14.16 -11.04
C ASN A 67 -5.85 13.72 -11.80
N GLU A 68 -5.83 13.98 -13.10
CA GLU A 68 -4.74 13.57 -13.99
C GLU A 68 -3.41 14.28 -13.67
N ARG A 69 -3.47 15.49 -13.13
CA ARG A 69 -2.25 16.24 -12.82
C ARG A 69 -1.41 15.56 -11.77
N SER A 70 -2.05 14.87 -10.84
CA SER A 70 -1.35 14.20 -9.74
C SER A 70 -0.76 12.86 -10.13
N LYS A 71 -1.13 12.32 -11.29
CA LYS A 71 -0.73 10.96 -11.67
C LYS A 71 0.79 10.81 -11.76
N ALA A 72 1.48 11.74 -12.40
CA ALA A 72 2.94 11.67 -12.52
C ALA A 72 3.63 11.69 -11.17
N GLU A 73 3.16 12.55 -10.26
CA GLU A 73 3.70 12.62 -8.90
C GLU A 73 3.45 11.32 -8.14
N ALA A 74 2.23 10.77 -8.25
CA ALA A 74 1.90 9.51 -7.60
C ALA A 74 2.81 8.37 -8.10
N VAL A 75 3.02 8.29 -9.40
CA VAL A 75 3.91 7.28 -9.99
C VAL A 75 5.34 7.44 -9.46
N ALA A 76 5.84 8.68 -9.37
CA ALA A 76 7.17 8.94 -8.86
C ALA A 76 7.31 8.49 -7.40
N LEU A 77 6.32 8.79 -6.56
CA LEU A 77 6.36 8.41 -5.15
C LEU A 77 6.23 6.89 -4.98
N LEU A 78 5.36 6.24 -5.74
CA LEU A 78 5.25 4.78 -5.72
C LEU A 78 6.54 4.12 -6.18
N THR A 79 7.20 4.70 -7.17
CA THR A 79 8.49 4.20 -7.66
C THR A 79 9.56 4.31 -6.56
N ALA A 80 9.53 5.39 -5.78
CA ALA A 80 10.46 5.55 -4.65
C ALA A 80 10.23 4.48 -3.59
N LEU A 81 8.97 4.14 -3.30
CA LEU A 81 8.65 3.05 -2.37
C LEU A 81 9.17 1.71 -2.89
N ALA A 82 9.02 1.46 -4.19
CA ALA A 82 9.50 0.24 -4.81
C ALA A 82 11.04 0.17 -4.76
N ALA A 83 11.72 1.28 -5.03
CA ALA A 83 13.18 1.33 -4.98
C ALA A 83 13.71 1.05 -3.57
N ALA A 84 12.98 1.47 -2.56
CA ALA A 84 13.32 1.20 -1.15
C ALA A 84 12.82 -0.16 -0.69
N ASP A 85 12.10 -0.88 -1.51
CA ASP A 85 11.41 -2.14 -1.13
C ASP A 85 10.64 -1.96 0.17
N TRP A 86 9.94 -0.83 0.27
CA TRP A 86 9.27 -0.46 1.51
C TRP A 86 8.20 -1.48 1.89
N GLY A 87 8.26 -1.93 3.13
CA GLY A 87 7.31 -2.93 3.64
C GLY A 87 7.45 -4.31 3.00
N ASP A 88 8.56 -4.56 2.29
CA ASP A 88 8.75 -5.80 1.53
C ASP A 88 7.64 -5.98 0.46
N LEU A 89 7.22 -4.86 -0.14
CA LEU A 89 6.13 -4.81 -1.10
C LEU A 89 6.54 -4.18 -2.44
N ARG A 90 7.80 -4.37 -2.85
CA ARG A 90 8.31 -3.78 -4.10
C ARG A 90 7.35 -3.96 -5.27
N ASP A 91 6.95 -5.20 -5.53
CA ASP A 91 6.14 -5.50 -6.71
C ASP A 91 4.72 -4.92 -6.60
N VAL A 92 4.20 -4.79 -5.39
CA VAL A 92 2.92 -4.14 -5.15
C VAL A 92 2.99 -2.67 -5.57
N TRP A 93 4.05 -1.97 -5.13
CA TRP A 93 4.23 -0.56 -5.50
C TRP A 93 4.41 -0.38 -7.01
N ILE A 94 5.17 -1.27 -7.66
CA ILE A 94 5.39 -1.22 -9.11
C ILE A 94 4.07 -1.42 -9.86
N THR A 95 3.28 -2.43 -9.50
CA THR A 95 2.02 -2.70 -10.19
C THR A 95 0.98 -1.62 -9.94
N MET A 96 1.00 -1.01 -8.76
CA MET A 96 0.15 0.13 -8.46
C MET A 96 0.51 1.33 -9.34
N ALA A 97 1.82 1.60 -9.50
CA ALA A 97 2.29 2.67 -10.38
C ALA A 97 1.94 2.44 -11.85
N LYS A 98 1.88 1.18 -12.27
CA LYS A 98 1.51 0.82 -13.64
C LYS A 98 0.00 0.81 -13.88
N ASP A 99 -0.77 1.07 -12.84
CA ASP A 99 -2.23 1.11 -12.90
C ASP A 99 -2.81 -0.23 -13.34
N THR A 100 -2.34 -1.33 -12.71
CA THR A 100 -2.83 -2.68 -12.96
C THR A 100 -3.48 -3.24 -11.70
N PRO A 101 -4.71 -2.77 -11.36
CA PRO A 101 -5.34 -3.08 -10.07
C PRO A 101 -5.55 -4.57 -9.80
N GLN A 102 -5.87 -5.36 -10.82
CA GLN A 102 -6.02 -6.81 -10.63
C GLN A 102 -4.71 -7.47 -10.20
N HIS A 103 -3.60 -7.00 -10.77
CA HIS A 103 -2.28 -7.52 -10.41
C HIS A 103 -1.90 -7.11 -8.98
N VAL A 104 -2.23 -5.86 -8.59
CA VAL A 104 -2.04 -5.41 -7.21
C VAL A 104 -2.78 -6.33 -6.25
N LEU A 105 -4.02 -6.64 -6.54
CA LEU A 105 -4.83 -7.53 -5.71
C LEU A 105 -4.20 -8.91 -5.58
N THR A 106 -3.80 -9.51 -6.69
CA THR A 106 -3.17 -10.83 -6.70
C THR A 106 -1.91 -10.85 -5.82
N LEU A 107 -1.08 -9.83 -5.94
CA LEU A 107 0.17 -9.77 -5.17
C LEU A 107 -0.08 -9.60 -3.68
N LEU A 108 -1.07 -8.79 -3.30
CA LEU A 108 -1.41 -8.61 -1.88
C LEU A 108 -1.95 -9.91 -1.26
N VAL A 109 -2.85 -10.57 -1.96
CA VAL A 109 -3.41 -11.85 -1.48
C VAL A 109 -2.30 -12.89 -1.34
N ARG A 110 -1.41 -12.96 -2.32
CA ARG A 110 -0.26 -13.88 -2.27
C ARG A 110 0.66 -13.56 -1.09
N LYS A 111 0.92 -12.29 -0.84
CA LYS A 111 1.76 -11.86 0.28
C LYS A 111 1.18 -12.31 1.62
N ILE A 112 -0.11 -12.12 1.82
CA ILE A 112 -0.78 -12.55 3.03
C ILE A 112 -0.64 -14.06 3.21
N ALA A 113 -0.88 -14.83 2.15
CA ALA A 113 -0.77 -16.28 2.19
C ALA A 113 0.65 -16.73 2.54
N GLU A 114 1.67 -16.09 1.96
CA GLU A 114 3.06 -16.41 2.26
C GLU A 114 3.40 -16.20 3.74
N ILE A 115 2.94 -15.09 4.29
CA ILE A 115 3.20 -14.75 5.70
C ILE A 115 2.50 -15.75 6.63
N GLU A 116 1.25 -16.07 6.35
CA GLU A 116 0.48 -17.00 7.17
C GLU A 116 1.01 -18.43 7.08
N ASN A 117 1.44 -18.87 5.90
CA ASN A 117 2.07 -20.17 5.72
C ASN A 117 3.40 -20.25 6.48
N GLY A 118 4.16 -19.17 6.47
CA GLY A 118 5.41 -19.10 7.22
C GLY A 118 5.18 -19.26 8.72
N ARG A 119 4.15 -18.61 9.25
CA ARG A 119 3.79 -18.74 10.67
C ARG A 119 3.40 -20.17 11.01
N THR A 120 2.58 -20.79 10.16
CA THR A 120 2.13 -22.17 10.40
C THR A 120 3.32 -23.11 10.46
N LYS A 121 4.30 -22.94 9.58
CA LYS A 121 5.51 -23.76 9.58
C LYS A 121 6.34 -23.56 10.85
N GLU A 122 6.43 -22.32 11.33
CA GLU A 122 7.17 -22.02 12.55
C GLU A 122 6.51 -22.60 13.81
N GLU A 123 5.19 -22.66 13.81
CA GLU A 123 4.41 -23.18 14.92
C GLU A 123 4.43 -24.72 14.95
N SER A 124 4.64 -25.36 13.82
CA SER A 124 4.70 -26.79 13.74
C SER A 124 6.11 -27.34 13.98
#